data_bbbd455469a8e10ae4a3d49265a85b44
#
_entry.id   bbbd455469a8e10ae4a3d49265a85b44
#
_cell.length_a   1.000
_cell.length_b   1.000
_cell.length_c   1.000
_cell.angle_alpha   90.00
_cell.angle_beta   90.00
_cell.angle_gamma   90.00
#
_symmetry.space_group_name_H-M   'P 1'
#
loop_
_entity.id
_entity.type
_entity.pdbx_description
1 polymer ?
#
loop_
_entity_poly.entity_id
_entity_poly.type
_entity_poly.pdbx_seq_one_letter_code
_entity_poly.pdbx_strand_id
1 'polypeptide(L)'
;MSRKAPAQGGPATLAFRIRVVMAERGIRSVAALQRMLKSIGVDISVPQLIRIVDGQSSHVSTTVLGGLIAVLQCGIEDLIAVSQSGTALPVPA
;
A
#
# COMPACT_ATOMS: atom_id res chain seq x y z
N MET A 1 5.16 -21.36 15.04
CA MET A 1 4.88 -21.03 15.02
C MET A 1 4.09 -20.66 14.94
N SER A 2 3.90 -20.41 14.97
CA SER A 2 3.30 -20.03 14.87
C SER A 2 2.64 -19.33 15.00
N ARG A 3 2.38 -18.85 14.93
CA ARG A 3 1.83 -18.11 15.04
C ARG A 3 0.78 -18.01 14.98
N LYS A 4 0.26 -17.78 15.17
CA LYS A 4 -0.67 -17.81 15.10
C LYS A 4 -1.52 -16.97 15.25
N ALA A 5 -2.09 -16.80 14.92
CA ALA A 5 -3.00 -15.90 14.75
C ALA A 5 -3.80 -15.71 15.85
N PRO A 6 -4.24 -14.72 16.10
CA PRO A 6 -4.97 -14.43 17.13
C PRO A 6 -6.23 -14.66 16.81
N ALA A 7 -6.83 -15.21 17.13
CA ALA A 7 -7.98 -15.53 16.85
C ALA A 7 -9.01 -14.67 17.02
N GLN A 8 -8.97 -13.74 17.63
CA GLN A 8 -10.07 -12.97 17.80
C GLN A 8 -10.26 -12.07 16.79
N GLY A 9 -11.25 -11.61 16.42
CA GLY A 9 -11.53 -10.57 15.53
C GLY A 9 -11.35 -10.86 14.09
N GLY A 10 -11.09 -11.99 13.70
CA GLY A 10 -10.96 -12.35 12.33
C GLY A 10 -9.71 -11.81 11.68
N PRO A 11 -9.67 -11.74 10.38
CA PRO A 11 -8.45 -11.38 9.68
C PRO A 11 -8.08 -9.92 9.85
N ALA A 12 -6.82 -9.65 9.76
CA ALA A 12 -6.35 -8.28 9.76
C ALA A 12 -6.79 -7.57 8.49
N THR A 13 -6.99 -6.29 8.57
CA THR A 13 -7.31 -5.47 7.42
C THR A 13 -6.06 -4.73 6.99
N LEU A 14 -5.80 -4.75 5.71
CA LEU A 14 -4.67 -4.03 5.15
C LEU A 14 -5.16 -2.79 4.43
N ALA A 15 -4.48 -1.70 4.61
CA ALA A 15 -4.80 -0.46 3.93
C ALA A 15 -3.53 0.12 3.33
N PHE A 16 -3.63 0.69 2.15
CA PHE A 16 -2.48 1.32 1.53
C PHE A 16 -2.32 2.74 2.06
N ARG A 17 -1.07 3.11 2.28
CA ARG A 17 -0.69 4.46 2.71
C ARG A 17 0.06 5.18 1.60
N ILE A 18 -0.26 4.90 0.36
CA ILE A 18 0.49 5.42 -0.77
C ILE A 18 0.43 6.94 -0.83
N ARG A 19 -0.72 7.54 -0.52
CA ARG A 19 -0.83 9.00 -0.54
C ARG A 19 0.07 9.67 0.49
N VAL A 20 0.23 9.04 1.64
CA VAL A 20 1.11 9.58 2.69
C VAL A 20 2.55 9.58 2.19
N VAL A 21 2.98 8.49 1.59
CA VAL A 21 4.34 8.38 1.08
C VAL A 21 4.55 9.32 -0.10
N MET A 22 3.55 9.46 -0.97
CA MET A 22 3.61 10.42 -2.07
C MET A 22 3.85 11.83 -1.53
N ALA A 23 3.09 12.20 -0.52
CA ALA A 23 3.23 13.54 0.08
C ALA A 23 4.63 13.73 0.66
N GLU A 24 5.15 12.71 1.31
CA GLU A 24 6.50 12.76 1.89
C GLU A 24 7.57 12.91 0.82
N ARG A 25 7.31 12.42 -0.38
CA ARG A 25 8.27 12.50 -1.48
C ARG A 25 8.01 13.67 -2.42
N GLY A 26 7.01 14.49 -2.10
CA GLY A 26 6.70 15.65 -2.94
C GLY A 26 6.00 15.31 -4.25
N ILE A 27 5.41 14.12 -4.35
CA ILE A 27 4.67 13.74 -5.53
C ILE A 27 3.24 14.22 -5.36
N ARG A 28 2.83 15.15 -6.20
CA ARG A 28 1.58 15.86 -5.97
C ARG A 28 0.37 15.27 -6.64
N SER A 29 0.55 14.40 -7.62
CA SER A 29 -0.59 13.84 -8.33
C SER A 29 -0.35 12.40 -8.67
N VAL A 30 -1.44 11.66 -8.84
CA VAL A 30 -1.37 10.27 -9.28
C VAL A 30 -0.85 10.20 -10.70
N ALA A 31 -1.13 11.21 -11.52
CA ALA A 31 -0.59 11.24 -12.88
C ALA A 31 0.93 11.33 -12.87
N ALA A 32 1.50 12.09 -11.94
CA ALA A 32 2.94 12.17 -11.80
C ALA A 32 3.51 10.82 -11.38
N LEU A 33 2.85 10.16 -10.43
CA LEU A 33 3.27 8.84 -9.97
C LEU A 33 3.21 7.84 -11.13
N GLN A 34 2.16 7.89 -11.93
CA GLN A 34 2.01 7.01 -13.08
C GLN A 34 3.17 7.19 -14.07
N ARG A 35 3.57 8.42 -14.31
CA ARG A 35 4.71 8.69 -15.20
C ARG A 35 6.01 8.13 -14.63
N MET A 36 6.20 8.22 -13.32
CA MET A 36 7.37 7.65 -12.67
C MET A 36 7.39 6.12 -12.82
N LEU A 37 6.25 5.49 -12.64
CA LEU A 37 6.14 4.05 -12.80
C LEU A 37 6.43 3.65 -14.26
N LYS A 38 5.89 4.40 -15.20
CA LYS A 38 6.10 4.09 -16.60
C LYS A 38 7.57 4.20 -16.97
N SER A 39 8.29 5.14 -16.38
CA SER A 39 9.70 5.32 -16.68
C SER A 39 10.56 4.13 -16.26
N ILE A 40 10.08 3.29 -15.36
CA ILE A 40 10.80 2.10 -14.94
C ILE A 40 10.16 0.82 -15.48
N GLY A 41 9.29 0.96 -16.47
CA GLY A 41 8.71 -0.19 -17.14
C GLY A 41 7.43 -0.74 -16.53
N VAL A 42 6.82 -0.01 -15.63
CA VAL A 42 5.56 -0.44 -15.03
C VAL A 42 4.43 0.30 -15.73
N ASP A 43 3.63 -0.41 -16.48
CA ASP A 43 2.57 0.18 -17.26
C ASP A 43 1.24 -0.01 -16.54
N ILE A 44 0.66 1.07 -16.08
CA ILE A 44 -0.63 1.03 -15.40
C ILE A 44 -1.36 2.33 -15.75
N SER A 45 -2.64 2.25 -15.94
CA SER A 45 -3.42 3.44 -16.26
C SER A 45 -3.64 4.30 -15.03
N VAL A 46 -3.86 5.58 -15.23
CA VAL A 46 -4.13 6.50 -14.13
C VAL A 46 -5.40 6.09 -13.37
N PRO A 47 -6.51 5.74 -14.02
CA PRO A 47 -7.69 5.30 -13.27
C PRO A 47 -7.43 4.07 -12.40
N GLN A 48 -6.64 3.10 -12.89
CA GLN A 48 -6.31 1.95 -12.08
C GLN A 48 -5.45 2.34 -10.89
N LEU A 49 -4.48 3.21 -11.11
CA LEU A 49 -3.59 3.66 -10.06
C LEU A 49 -4.36 4.44 -9.00
N ILE A 50 -5.32 5.26 -9.39
CA ILE A 50 -6.18 5.98 -8.45
C ILE A 50 -6.91 4.99 -7.55
N ARG A 51 -7.43 3.92 -8.10
CA ARG A 51 -8.13 2.92 -7.30
C ARG A 51 -7.22 2.27 -6.27
N ILE A 52 -5.98 1.99 -6.65
CA ILE A 52 -5.01 1.43 -5.73
C ILE A 52 -4.67 2.43 -4.64
N VAL A 53 -4.40 3.66 -5.02
CA VAL A 53 -4.01 4.71 -4.09
C VAL A 53 -5.13 5.00 -3.09
N ASP A 54 -6.38 4.93 -3.55
CA ASP A 54 -7.53 5.19 -2.70
C ASP A 54 -8.02 3.95 -1.96
N GLY A 55 -7.32 2.84 -2.10
CA GLY A 55 -7.68 1.64 -1.36
C GLY A 55 -8.91 0.93 -1.87
N GLN A 56 -9.31 1.18 -3.11
CA GLN A 56 -10.50 0.58 -3.67
C GLN A 56 -10.24 -0.69 -4.45
N SER A 57 -8.98 -1.07 -4.58
CA SER A 57 -8.64 -2.28 -5.30
C SER A 57 -8.29 -3.37 -4.31
N SER A 58 -8.88 -4.52 -4.44
CA SER A 58 -8.57 -5.65 -3.57
C SER A 58 -7.46 -6.51 -4.14
N HIS A 59 -7.05 -6.26 -5.38
CA HIS A 59 -5.98 -7.01 -6.01
C HIS A 59 -4.99 -6.06 -6.63
N VAL A 60 -3.75 -6.18 -6.24
CA VAL A 60 -2.67 -5.36 -6.77
C VAL A 60 -1.55 -6.29 -7.15
N SER A 61 -1.03 -6.16 -8.36
CA SER A 61 0.03 -7.05 -8.80
C SER A 61 1.33 -6.74 -8.07
N THR A 62 2.14 -7.74 -7.92
CA THR A 62 3.46 -7.56 -7.30
C THR A 62 4.35 -6.68 -8.16
N THR A 63 4.14 -6.67 -9.47
CA THR A 63 4.89 -5.78 -10.34
C THR A 63 4.61 -4.32 -10.01
N VAL A 64 3.34 -3.98 -9.81
CA VAL A 64 2.97 -2.62 -9.44
C VAL A 64 3.50 -2.28 -8.05
N LEU A 65 3.38 -3.19 -7.10
CA LEU A 65 3.91 -2.95 -5.76
C LEU A 65 5.42 -2.75 -5.79
N GLY A 66 6.13 -3.57 -6.54
CA GLY A 66 7.58 -3.40 -6.68
C GLY A 66 7.94 -2.07 -7.31
N GLY A 67 7.15 -1.64 -8.30
CA GLY A 67 7.36 -0.34 -8.92
C GLY A 67 7.14 0.80 -7.95
N LEU A 68 6.08 0.71 -7.14
CA LEU A 68 5.80 1.73 -6.13
C LEU A 68 6.93 1.83 -5.10
N ILE A 69 7.44 0.70 -4.66
CA ILE A 69 8.56 0.67 -3.73
C ILE A 69 9.75 1.37 -4.35
N ALA A 70 10.01 1.09 -5.62
CA ALA A 70 11.16 1.67 -6.31
C ALA A 70 11.04 3.17 -6.51
N VAL A 71 9.89 3.65 -7.00
CA VAL A 71 9.75 5.06 -7.29
C VAL A 71 9.52 5.90 -6.04
N LEU A 72 8.91 5.33 -5.02
CA LEU A 72 8.68 6.04 -3.78
C LEU A 72 9.85 5.89 -2.81
N GLN A 73 10.77 5.00 -3.14
CA GLN A 73 11.96 4.78 -2.33
C GLN A 73 11.60 4.46 -0.88
N CYS A 74 10.78 3.46 -0.71
CA CYS A 74 10.29 3.06 0.61
C CYS A 74 10.26 1.54 0.70
N GLY A 75 9.94 1.03 1.84
CA GLY A 75 9.73 -0.41 2.02
C GLY A 75 8.25 -0.73 1.93
N ILE A 76 7.94 -2.01 1.84
CA ILE A 76 6.55 -2.44 1.79
C ILE A 76 5.82 -2.03 3.06
N GLU A 77 6.49 -2.02 4.17
CA GLU A 77 5.89 -1.64 5.45
C GLU A 77 5.49 -0.17 5.49
N ASP A 78 6.07 0.65 4.64
CA ASP A 78 5.69 2.06 4.56
C ASP A 78 4.44 2.25 3.70
N LEU A 79 4.16 1.30 2.83
CA LEU A 79 3.02 1.39 1.93
C LEU A 79 1.76 0.78 2.51
N ILE A 80 1.88 -0.10 3.48
CA ILE A 80 0.75 -0.86 3.98
C ILE A 80 0.63 -0.69 5.48
N ALA A 81 -0.55 -0.33 5.92
CA ALA A 81 -0.90 -0.31 7.33
C ALA A 81 -1.76 -1.53 7.61
N VAL A 82 -1.54 -2.12 8.74
CA VAL A 82 -2.28 -3.30 9.18
C VAL A 82 -3.14 -2.92 10.36
N SER A 83 -4.43 -3.22 10.31
CA SER A 83 -5.31 -3.01 11.44
C SER A 83 -6.01 -4.31 11.76
N GLN A 84 -6.18 -4.55 13.05
CA GLN A 84 -6.92 -5.69 13.50
C GLN A 84 -8.35 -5.29 13.69
N SER A 85 -9.22 -6.03 13.03
CA SER A 85 -10.58 -5.69 13.15
C SER A 85 -11.09 -5.99 14.50
N GLY A 86 -11.72 -5.09 15.06
CA GLY A 86 -12.39 -5.32 16.30
C GLY A 86 -11.55 -5.42 17.51
N THR A 87 -10.30 -5.32 17.53
CA THR A 87 -9.62 -5.50 18.63
C THR A 87 -8.67 -4.75 18.93
N ALA A 88 -8.59 -4.41 19.54
CA ALA A 88 -7.73 -3.62 19.74
C ALA A 88 -6.69 -3.93 20.42
N LEU A 89 -6.22 -4.12 20.74
CA LEU A 89 -5.32 -4.27 21.26
C LEU A 89 -4.33 -4.12 21.61
N PRO A 90 -3.88 -3.90 21.85
CA PRO A 90 -3.00 -3.66 21.97
C PRO A 90 -2.09 -4.03 22.63
N VAL A 91 -1.59 -4.18 22.84
CA VAL A 91 -0.79 -4.40 23.34
C VAL A 91 0.04 -4.52 23.76
N PRO A 92 0.51 -4.50 23.96
CA PRO A 92 1.32 -4.61 24.23
C PRO A 92 2.07 -4.88 24.66
N ALA A 93 2.37 -4.95 24.80
CA ALA A 93 3.10 -5.13 25.19
C ALA A 93 3.54 -5.39 25.44
#